data_166fcfcd1ca49e6f72a11542edd8dc91
#
_entry.id   166fcfcd1ca49e6f72a11542edd8dc91
#
_cell.length_a   1.000
_cell.length_b   1.000
_cell.length_c   1.000
_cell.angle_alpha   90.00
_cell.angle_beta   90.00
_cell.angle_gamma   90.00
#
_symmetry.space_group_name_H-M   'P 1'
#
loop_
_entity.id
_entity.type
_entity.pdbx_description
1 polymer ?
#
loop_
_entity_poly.entity_id
_entity_poly.type
_entity_poly.pdbx_seq_one_letter_code
_entity_poly.pdbx_strand_id
1 'polypeptide(L)'
;PGIKEFEGKGVSYCAVCDAFFYRGKDVAVLGNGAYALHEIGDLSGVAENVTLLTNGVEPNGDFGNIKIITDPIDSLYGENRLSGVKFKDGSSLPVSGLFIALGSAAASDLAKKVGAPVEGNSIKVGADMSTGLPGLFAAGDCTGGLLQVSVAVGEGAKAAMSAIKFVKSSGGRNDN
;
A
#
# COMPACT_ATOMS: atom_id res chain seq x y z
N PRO A 1 -1.96 8.73 17.25
CA PRO A 1 -2.16 7.88 18.44
C PRO A 1 -3.30 6.88 18.21
N GLY A 2 -3.21 5.66 18.80
CA GLY A 2 -4.25 4.64 18.71
C GLY A 2 -4.08 3.59 17.59
N ILE A 3 -3.25 3.81 16.57
CA ILE A 3 -3.10 2.85 15.45
C ILE A 3 -2.71 1.46 15.97
N LYS A 4 -1.66 1.37 16.78
CA LYS A 4 -1.19 0.06 17.33
C LYS A 4 -2.22 -0.61 18.24
N GLU A 5 -3.01 0.17 18.97
CA GLU A 5 -4.04 -0.35 19.89
C GLU A 5 -5.18 -1.03 19.13
N PHE A 6 -5.58 -0.44 17.99
CA PHE A 6 -6.68 -0.92 17.15
C PHE A 6 -6.22 -1.75 15.94
N GLU A 7 -4.95 -2.07 15.82
CA GLU A 7 -4.43 -2.94 14.77
C GLU A 7 -5.07 -4.33 14.86
N GLY A 8 -5.69 -4.78 13.77
CA GLY A 8 -6.53 -5.99 13.74
C GLY A 8 -7.86 -5.88 14.50
N LYS A 9 -8.15 -4.72 15.11
CA LYS A 9 -9.40 -4.45 15.85
C LYS A 9 -10.17 -3.26 15.25
N GLY A 10 -10.00 -3.01 13.98
CA GLY A 10 -10.61 -1.90 13.25
C GLY A 10 -9.61 -1.11 12.41
N VAL A 11 -8.31 -1.19 12.68
CA VAL A 11 -7.25 -0.69 11.80
C VAL A 11 -6.74 -1.82 10.92
N SER A 12 -6.68 -1.59 9.61
CA SER A 12 -6.20 -2.51 8.58
C SER A 12 -5.23 -1.81 7.63
N TYR A 13 -4.44 -2.60 6.91
CA TYR A 13 -3.48 -2.15 5.90
C TYR A 13 -3.76 -2.75 4.51
N CYS A 14 -4.89 -3.46 4.34
CA CYS A 14 -5.20 -4.17 3.10
C CYS A 14 -6.72 -4.30 2.93
N ALA A 15 -7.30 -3.51 2.02
CA ALA A 15 -8.74 -3.58 1.74
C ALA A 15 -9.13 -4.94 1.14
N VAL A 16 -8.39 -5.44 0.18
CA VAL A 16 -8.65 -6.76 -0.44
C VAL A 16 -8.69 -7.88 0.60
N CYS A 17 -7.88 -7.78 1.67
CA CYS A 17 -7.83 -8.78 2.73
C CYS A 17 -9.03 -8.69 3.69
N ASP A 18 -9.45 -7.47 4.04
CA ASP A 18 -10.29 -7.23 5.21
C ASP A 18 -11.65 -6.60 4.91
N ALA A 19 -11.89 -6.09 3.68
CA ALA A 19 -13.13 -5.38 3.32
C ALA A 19 -14.40 -6.17 3.68
N PHE A 20 -14.36 -7.49 3.55
CA PHE A 20 -15.49 -8.35 3.84
C PHE A 20 -16.03 -8.19 5.27
N PHE A 21 -15.17 -7.93 6.27
CA PHE A 21 -15.56 -7.72 7.67
C PHE A 21 -16.27 -6.38 7.89
N TYR A 22 -16.25 -5.49 6.91
CA TYR A 22 -16.83 -4.15 6.96
C TYR A 22 -18.05 -3.98 6.04
N ARG A 23 -18.63 -5.09 5.59
CA ARG A 23 -19.86 -5.06 4.77
C ARG A 23 -20.98 -4.29 5.47
N GLY A 24 -21.51 -3.26 4.76
CA GLY A 24 -22.59 -2.41 5.26
C GLY A 24 -22.21 -1.55 6.47
N LYS A 25 -20.90 -1.24 6.64
CA LYS A 25 -20.40 -0.38 7.71
C LYS A 25 -19.69 0.83 7.12
N ASP A 26 -19.65 1.91 7.89
CA ASP A 26 -18.87 3.09 7.57
C ASP A 26 -17.39 2.83 7.86
N VAL A 27 -16.54 3.16 6.88
CA VAL A 27 -15.09 3.02 6.98
C VAL A 27 -14.38 4.29 6.51
N ALA A 28 -13.14 4.44 6.92
CA ALA A 28 -12.28 5.50 6.41
C ALA A 28 -11.00 4.92 5.82
N VAL A 29 -10.44 5.63 4.83
CA VAL A 29 -9.11 5.36 4.26
C VAL A 29 -8.21 6.54 4.61
N LEU A 30 -7.10 6.29 5.26
CA LEU A 30 -6.08 7.29 5.57
C LEU A 30 -5.00 7.28 4.49
N GLY A 31 -4.94 8.34 3.70
CA GLY A 31 -4.00 8.48 2.59
C GLY A 31 -4.35 9.69 1.73
N ASN A 32 -3.62 9.91 0.64
CA ASN A 32 -3.89 11.06 -0.21
C ASN A 32 -3.57 10.86 -1.70
N GLY A 33 -3.14 9.68 -2.12
CA GLY A 33 -2.68 9.40 -3.48
C GLY A 33 -3.22 8.10 -4.08
N ALA A 34 -2.55 7.61 -5.12
CA ALA A 34 -2.99 6.46 -5.91
C ALA A 34 -3.25 5.18 -5.08
N TYR A 35 -2.48 4.95 -4.00
CA TYR A 35 -2.72 3.82 -3.13
C TYR A 35 -4.03 3.96 -2.36
N ALA A 36 -4.32 5.14 -1.81
CA ALA A 36 -5.60 5.40 -1.16
C ALA A 36 -6.78 5.25 -2.13
N LEU A 37 -6.63 5.69 -3.38
CA LEU A 37 -7.63 5.52 -4.43
C LEU A 37 -7.91 4.04 -4.73
N HIS A 38 -6.87 3.21 -4.76
CA HIS A 38 -7.00 1.76 -4.96
C HIS A 38 -7.76 1.10 -3.80
N GLU A 39 -7.38 1.37 -2.56
CA GLU A 39 -8.04 0.84 -1.37
C GLU A 39 -9.52 1.28 -1.28
N ILE A 40 -9.82 2.53 -1.66
CA ILE A 40 -11.20 3.04 -1.77
C ILE A 40 -12.01 2.24 -2.80
N GLY A 41 -11.42 1.91 -3.94
CA GLY A 41 -12.05 1.10 -4.99
C GLY A 41 -12.51 -0.26 -4.47
N ASP A 42 -11.64 -0.94 -3.73
CA ASP A 42 -11.94 -2.26 -3.15
C ASP A 42 -13.02 -2.19 -2.04
N LEU A 43 -13.06 -1.08 -1.29
CA LEU A 43 -14.04 -0.88 -0.22
C LEU A 43 -15.40 -0.43 -0.71
N SER A 44 -15.47 0.36 -1.78
CA SER A 44 -16.71 1.00 -2.27
C SER A 44 -17.80 0.01 -2.70
N GLY A 45 -17.44 -1.23 -3.04
CA GLY A 45 -18.40 -2.29 -3.37
C GLY A 45 -18.90 -3.10 -2.17
N VAL A 46 -18.37 -2.83 -0.96
CA VAL A 46 -18.60 -3.66 0.23
C VAL A 46 -19.07 -2.84 1.42
N ALA A 47 -18.41 -1.73 1.72
CA ALA A 47 -18.75 -0.82 2.82
C ALA A 47 -20.01 -0.01 2.50
N GLU A 48 -20.70 0.48 3.51
CA GLU A 48 -21.84 1.40 3.33
C GLU A 48 -21.37 2.76 2.86
N ASN A 49 -20.44 3.37 3.58
CA ASN A 49 -19.79 4.61 3.19
C ASN A 49 -18.28 4.51 3.36
N VAL A 50 -17.55 5.10 2.40
CA VAL A 50 -16.10 5.24 2.46
C VAL A 50 -15.75 6.72 2.53
N THR A 51 -14.93 7.11 3.51
CA THR A 51 -14.44 8.50 3.67
C THR A 51 -12.93 8.51 3.54
N LEU A 52 -12.39 9.39 2.70
CA LEU A 52 -10.94 9.64 2.62
C LEU A 52 -10.54 10.63 3.70
N LEU A 53 -9.50 10.29 4.47
CA LEU A 53 -8.86 11.15 5.46
C LEU A 53 -7.45 11.46 4.98
N THR A 54 -7.10 12.73 4.80
CA THR A 54 -5.78 13.10 4.30
C THR A 54 -4.84 13.65 5.37
N ASN A 55 -5.35 13.85 6.59
CA ASN A 55 -4.57 14.27 7.75
C ASN A 55 -3.73 15.55 7.50
N GLY A 56 -4.36 16.58 6.95
CA GLY A 56 -3.73 17.87 6.70
C GLY A 56 -2.96 17.96 5.37
N VAL A 57 -2.99 16.92 4.54
CA VAL A 57 -2.33 16.92 3.23
C VAL A 57 -3.38 17.09 2.13
N GLU A 58 -3.05 17.82 1.06
CA GLU A 58 -3.95 17.93 -0.09
C GLU A 58 -4.10 16.58 -0.81
N PRO A 59 -5.32 16.22 -1.23
CA PRO A 59 -5.55 15.03 -2.05
C PRO A 59 -4.74 15.12 -3.36
N ASN A 60 -4.07 14.02 -3.73
CA ASN A 60 -3.29 13.90 -4.95
C ASN A 60 -3.93 12.84 -5.86
N GLY A 61 -4.98 13.24 -6.57
CA GLY A 61 -5.73 12.39 -7.49
C GLY A 61 -7.20 12.77 -7.56
N ASP A 62 -7.91 12.15 -8.48
CA ASP A 62 -9.36 12.29 -8.61
C ASP A 62 -10.05 11.16 -7.83
N PHE A 63 -10.67 11.51 -6.73
CA PHE A 63 -11.40 10.60 -5.84
C PHE A 63 -12.91 10.56 -6.15
N GLY A 64 -13.36 11.21 -7.23
CA GLY A 64 -14.76 11.24 -7.64
C GLY A 64 -15.68 11.83 -6.56
N ASN A 65 -16.76 11.13 -6.24
CA ASN A 65 -17.77 11.56 -5.27
C ASN A 65 -17.48 11.10 -3.83
N ILE A 66 -16.28 10.61 -3.54
CA ILE A 66 -15.91 10.18 -2.19
C ILE A 66 -15.84 11.39 -1.26
N LYS A 67 -16.43 11.26 -0.08
CA LYS A 67 -16.28 12.26 0.98
C LYS A 67 -14.83 12.36 1.40
N ILE A 68 -14.27 13.59 1.36
CA ILE A 68 -12.90 13.87 1.78
C ILE A 68 -12.92 14.74 3.02
N ILE A 69 -12.11 14.37 4.02
CA ILE A 69 -11.85 15.18 5.22
C ILE A 69 -10.34 15.40 5.26
N THR A 70 -9.95 16.67 5.21
CA THR A 70 -8.53 17.07 5.21
C THR A 70 -8.01 17.39 6.61
N ASP A 71 -8.89 17.52 7.59
CA ASP A 71 -8.53 17.92 8.94
C ASP A 71 -7.49 16.99 9.57
N PRO A 72 -6.51 17.57 10.30
CA PRO A 72 -5.50 16.80 10.98
C PRO A 72 -6.11 15.88 12.06
N ILE A 73 -5.73 14.62 12.02
CA ILE A 73 -6.15 13.62 13.00
C ILE A 73 -5.43 13.87 14.33
N ASP A 74 -6.19 13.83 15.41
CA ASP A 74 -5.68 13.85 16.78
C ASP A 74 -5.42 12.42 17.27
N SER A 75 -6.45 11.59 17.28
CA SER A 75 -6.39 10.24 17.83
C SER A 75 -7.49 9.33 17.27
N LEU A 76 -7.31 8.04 17.44
CA LEU A 76 -8.36 7.03 17.27
C LEU A 76 -9.03 6.77 18.62
N TYR A 77 -10.29 6.39 18.59
CA TYR A 77 -11.03 6.06 19.81
C TYR A 77 -11.90 4.81 19.65
N GLY A 78 -12.14 4.15 20.77
CA GLY A 78 -12.96 2.94 20.91
C GLY A 78 -12.65 2.28 22.25
N GLU A 79 -13.38 1.24 22.58
CA GLU A 79 -13.08 0.42 23.76
C GLU A 79 -12.26 -0.83 23.35
N ASN A 80 -12.93 -1.90 22.93
CA ASN A 80 -12.29 -3.15 22.49
C ASN A 80 -11.98 -3.16 20.99
N ARG A 81 -12.63 -2.28 20.23
CA ARG A 81 -12.49 -2.11 18.78
C ARG A 81 -12.58 -0.63 18.43
N LEU A 82 -12.05 -0.28 17.26
CA LEU A 82 -12.18 1.06 16.71
C LEU A 82 -13.66 1.46 16.61
N SER A 83 -13.97 2.66 17.10
CA SER A 83 -15.29 3.29 16.99
C SER A 83 -15.25 4.60 16.20
N GLY A 84 -14.06 5.14 15.94
CA GLY A 84 -13.91 6.31 15.09
C GLY A 84 -12.57 7.04 15.24
N VAL A 85 -12.53 8.20 14.58
CA VAL A 85 -11.37 9.10 14.49
C VAL A 85 -11.75 10.43 15.11
N LYS A 86 -10.88 11.01 15.95
CA LYS A 86 -10.97 12.39 16.47
C LYS A 86 -10.03 13.28 15.69
N PHE A 87 -10.47 14.49 15.40
CA PHE A 87 -9.67 15.51 14.73
C PHE A 87 -9.20 16.57 15.72
N LYS A 88 -8.16 17.32 15.34
CA LYS A 88 -7.56 18.35 16.20
C LYS A 88 -8.48 19.55 16.47
N ASP A 89 -9.49 19.75 15.64
CA ASP A 89 -10.53 20.76 15.84
C ASP A 89 -11.58 20.38 16.90
N GLY A 90 -11.49 19.16 17.44
CA GLY A 90 -12.43 18.58 18.41
C GLY A 90 -13.58 17.82 17.78
N SER A 91 -13.74 17.83 16.47
CA SER A 91 -14.73 17.03 15.78
C SER A 91 -14.37 15.54 15.76
N SER A 92 -15.29 14.68 15.37
CA SER A 92 -15.05 13.26 15.23
C SER A 92 -15.83 12.65 14.07
N LEU A 93 -15.28 11.57 13.54
CA LEU A 93 -15.91 10.73 12.51
C LEU A 93 -16.09 9.32 13.07
N PRO A 94 -17.32 8.87 13.33
CA PRO A 94 -17.58 7.48 13.67
C PRO A 94 -17.30 6.58 12.46
N VAL A 95 -16.45 5.57 12.64
CA VAL A 95 -16.17 4.53 11.64
C VAL A 95 -15.84 3.22 12.32
N SER A 96 -16.25 2.13 11.69
CA SER A 96 -15.94 0.77 12.15
C SER A 96 -14.59 0.27 11.71
N GLY A 97 -14.00 0.89 10.68
CA GLY A 97 -12.72 0.52 10.12
C GLY A 97 -11.92 1.73 9.62
N LEU A 98 -10.61 1.67 9.80
CA LEU A 98 -9.65 2.64 9.25
C LEU A 98 -8.59 1.87 8.46
N PHE A 99 -8.53 2.09 7.16
CA PHE A 99 -7.56 1.48 6.26
C PHE A 99 -6.39 2.44 6.04
N ILE A 100 -5.20 1.99 6.37
CA ILE A 100 -3.99 2.82 6.28
C ILE A 100 -3.40 2.66 4.87
N ALA A 101 -3.57 3.69 4.06
CA ALA A 101 -3.08 3.77 2.68
C ALA A 101 -2.07 4.92 2.51
N LEU A 102 -1.23 5.13 3.51
CA LEU A 102 -0.11 6.06 3.46
C LEU A 102 0.97 5.44 2.57
N GLY A 103 1.19 6.02 1.37
CA GLY A 103 2.23 5.57 0.47
C GLY A 103 3.60 5.60 1.16
N SER A 104 4.31 4.48 1.16
CA SER A 104 5.75 4.45 1.41
C SER A 104 6.48 5.11 0.24
N ALA A 105 7.70 5.60 0.47
CA ALA A 105 8.60 6.00 -0.62
C ALA A 105 8.66 4.84 -1.62
N ALA A 106 8.17 5.09 -2.84
CA ALA A 106 7.96 4.01 -3.79
C ALA A 106 9.32 3.40 -4.15
N ALA A 107 9.42 2.08 -4.17
CA ALA A 107 10.62 1.39 -4.65
C ALA A 107 10.99 1.85 -6.08
N SER A 108 10.00 2.34 -6.85
CA SER A 108 10.19 3.00 -8.13
C SER A 108 11.07 4.25 -8.07
N ASP A 109 11.10 4.99 -6.94
CA ASP A 109 11.98 6.17 -6.81
C ASP A 109 13.45 5.76 -6.67
N LEU A 110 13.73 4.68 -5.94
CA LEU A 110 15.06 4.07 -5.91
C LEU A 110 15.43 3.51 -7.28
N ALA A 111 14.50 2.81 -7.93
CA ALA A 111 14.70 2.24 -9.26
C ALA A 111 15.07 3.31 -10.29
N LYS A 112 14.37 4.44 -10.32
CA LYS A 112 14.68 5.59 -11.17
C LYS A 112 16.09 6.13 -10.91
N LYS A 113 16.49 6.26 -9.64
CA LYS A 113 17.82 6.77 -9.26
C LYS A 113 18.96 5.87 -9.75
N VAL A 114 18.76 4.55 -9.79
CA VAL A 114 19.75 3.60 -10.29
C VAL A 114 19.61 3.31 -11.79
N GLY A 115 18.67 3.95 -12.48
CA GLY A 115 18.45 3.81 -13.93
C GLY A 115 17.66 2.56 -14.32
N ALA A 116 16.97 1.90 -13.40
CA ALA A 116 16.11 0.79 -13.75
C ALA A 116 14.83 1.28 -14.44
N PRO A 117 14.32 0.56 -15.46
CA PRO A 117 13.12 0.96 -16.16
C PRO A 117 11.90 0.87 -15.27
N VAL A 118 11.07 1.93 -15.28
CA VAL A 118 9.80 1.99 -14.55
C VAL A 118 8.66 2.33 -15.50
N GLU A 119 7.46 1.85 -15.16
CA GLU A 119 6.22 2.21 -15.82
C GLU A 119 5.21 2.62 -14.75
N GLY A 120 4.82 3.92 -14.78
CA GLY A 120 4.07 4.50 -13.66
C GLY A 120 4.87 4.42 -12.36
N ASN A 121 4.31 3.71 -11.37
CA ASN A 121 4.94 3.48 -10.07
C ASN A 121 5.55 2.07 -9.93
N SER A 122 5.57 1.28 -11.00
CA SER A 122 6.05 -0.10 -10.97
C SER A 122 7.41 -0.24 -11.67
N ILE A 123 8.27 -1.07 -11.12
CA ILE A 123 9.56 -1.43 -11.73
C ILE A 123 9.29 -2.47 -12.81
N LYS A 124 9.72 -2.20 -14.04
CA LYS A 124 9.62 -3.20 -15.12
C LYS A 124 10.59 -4.34 -14.89
N VAL A 125 10.06 -5.56 -14.94
CA VAL A 125 10.86 -6.78 -14.80
C VAL A 125 10.52 -7.79 -15.89
N GLY A 126 11.48 -8.61 -16.23
CA GLY A 126 11.29 -9.79 -17.07
C GLY A 126 10.61 -10.93 -16.31
N ALA A 127 10.29 -12.03 -17.00
CA ALA A 127 9.68 -13.22 -16.39
C ALA A 127 10.56 -13.86 -15.30
N ASP A 128 11.84 -13.55 -15.29
CA ASP A 128 12.85 -13.96 -14.33
C ASP A 128 13.09 -12.93 -13.22
N MET A 129 12.27 -11.89 -13.13
CA MET A 129 12.37 -10.78 -12.19
C MET A 129 13.60 -9.89 -12.38
N SER A 130 14.34 -9.98 -13.50
CA SER A 130 15.43 -9.06 -13.83
C SER A 130 14.87 -7.71 -14.28
N THR A 131 15.54 -6.62 -13.88
CA THR A 131 15.16 -5.25 -14.27
C THR A 131 15.76 -4.82 -15.61
N GLY A 132 16.57 -5.69 -16.25
CA GLY A 132 17.39 -5.33 -17.40
C GLY A 132 18.74 -4.68 -17.04
N LEU A 133 18.92 -4.25 -15.79
CA LEU A 133 20.23 -3.85 -15.28
C LEU A 133 20.98 -5.06 -14.71
N PRO A 134 22.25 -5.28 -15.08
CA PRO A 134 23.03 -6.42 -14.58
C PRO A 134 23.06 -6.46 -13.06
N GLY A 135 22.67 -7.58 -12.46
CA GLY A 135 22.71 -7.79 -11.01
C GLY A 135 21.59 -7.13 -10.22
N LEU A 136 20.65 -6.44 -10.87
CA LEU A 136 19.48 -5.83 -10.20
C LEU A 136 18.20 -6.59 -10.54
N PHE A 137 17.49 -7.02 -9.50
CA PHE A 137 16.22 -7.72 -9.57
C PHE A 137 15.17 -6.98 -8.73
N ALA A 138 13.90 -7.10 -9.10
CA ALA A 138 12.80 -6.55 -8.33
C ALA A 138 11.66 -7.58 -8.25
N ALA A 139 10.94 -7.61 -7.12
CA ALA A 139 9.88 -8.59 -6.88
C ALA A 139 8.84 -8.03 -5.90
N GLY A 140 7.63 -8.55 -5.95
CA GLY A 140 6.52 -8.16 -5.11
C GLY A 140 5.86 -6.86 -5.55
N ASP A 141 5.20 -6.19 -4.66
CA ASP A 141 4.33 -5.03 -4.93
C ASP A 141 4.99 -3.93 -5.77
N CYS A 142 6.31 -3.80 -5.69
CA CYS A 142 7.06 -2.81 -6.48
C CYS A 142 7.11 -3.11 -7.98
N THR A 143 6.78 -4.32 -8.40
CA THR A 143 6.71 -4.71 -9.82
C THR A 143 5.31 -4.54 -10.42
N GLY A 144 4.31 -4.20 -9.60
CA GLY A 144 2.90 -4.08 -9.98
C GLY A 144 2.20 -5.45 -10.06
N GLY A 145 1.04 -5.48 -10.69
CA GLY A 145 0.23 -6.69 -10.77
C GLY A 145 -0.64 -6.90 -9.53
N LEU A 146 -0.86 -8.15 -9.13
CA LEU A 146 -1.71 -8.47 -7.98
C LEU A 146 -0.94 -8.27 -6.67
N LEU A 147 -1.37 -7.29 -5.87
CA LEU A 147 -0.73 -6.93 -4.59
C LEU A 147 -1.16 -7.91 -3.49
N GLN A 148 -0.48 -9.05 -3.43
CA GLN A 148 -0.75 -10.11 -2.44
C GLN A 148 0.56 -10.72 -1.93
N VAL A 149 0.59 -11.07 -0.64
CA VAL A 149 1.76 -11.69 0.01
C VAL A 149 2.19 -12.97 -0.72
N SER A 150 1.25 -13.81 -1.15
CA SER A 150 1.54 -15.04 -1.90
C SER A 150 2.24 -14.77 -3.23
N VAL A 151 1.84 -13.71 -3.94
CA VAL A 151 2.49 -13.28 -5.19
C VAL A 151 3.90 -12.77 -4.89
N ALA A 152 4.03 -11.87 -3.92
CA ALA A 152 5.33 -11.32 -3.52
C ALA A 152 6.33 -12.41 -3.09
N VAL A 153 5.88 -13.44 -2.37
CA VAL A 153 6.71 -14.61 -2.01
C VAL A 153 7.15 -15.39 -3.24
N GLY A 154 6.23 -15.68 -4.18
CA GLY A 154 6.54 -16.41 -5.40
C GLY A 154 7.52 -15.64 -6.32
N GLU A 155 7.31 -14.35 -6.48
CA GLU A 155 8.21 -13.48 -7.24
C GLU A 155 9.58 -13.34 -6.56
N GLY A 156 9.60 -13.19 -5.22
CA GLY A 156 10.83 -13.18 -4.44
C GLY A 156 11.67 -14.44 -4.63
N ALA A 157 11.02 -15.61 -4.66
CA ALA A 157 11.70 -16.88 -4.94
C ALA A 157 12.31 -16.89 -6.36
N LYS A 158 11.57 -16.40 -7.38
CA LYS A 158 12.10 -16.28 -8.74
C LYS A 158 13.29 -15.33 -8.82
N ALA A 159 13.17 -14.15 -8.20
CA ALA A 159 14.24 -13.15 -8.15
C ALA A 159 15.50 -13.73 -7.49
N ALA A 160 15.36 -14.44 -6.38
CA ALA A 160 16.47 -15.07 -5.68
C ALA A 160 17.18 -16.11 -6.55
N MET A 161 16.43 -16.98 -7.25
CA MET A 161 17.01 -17.98 -8.14
C MET A 161 17.73 -17.34 -9.33
N SER A 162 17.20 -16.24 -9.84
CA SER A 162 17.84 -15.49 -10.94
C SER A 162 19.11 -14.77 -10.48
N ALA A 163 19.09 -14.19 -9.28
CA ALA A 163 20.28 -13.58 -8.68
C ALA A 163 21.39 -14.61 -8.45
N ILE A 164 21.06 -15.80 -7.95
CA ILE A 164 22.03 -16.90 -7.77
C ILE A 164 22.65 -17.30 -9.13
N LYS A 165 21.84 -17.42 -10.19
CA LYS A 165 22.35 -17.74 -11.53
C LYS A 165 23.28 -16.64 -12.04
N PHE A 166 22.89 -15.38 -11.85
CA PHE A 166 23.71 -14.22 -12.23
C PHE A 166 25.08 -14.23 -11.54
N VAL A 167 25.12 -14.41 -10.22
CA VAL A 167 26.36 -14.47 -9.45
C VAL A 167 27.26 -15.61 -9.93
N LYS A 168 26.71 -16.81 -10.13
CA LYS A 168 27.45 -17.98 -10.63
C LYS A 168 28.03 -17.75 -12.04
N SER A 169 27.27 -17.08 -12.92
CA SER A 169 27.74 -16.77 -14.26
C SER A 169 28.78 -15.64 -14.32
N SER A 170 28.71 -14.71 -13.35
CA SER A 170 29.63 -13.57 -13.26
C SER A 170 30.92 -13.90 -12.51
N GLY A 171 30.88 -14.83 -11.53
CA GLY A 171 31.99 -15.27 -10.72
C GLY A 171 32.97 -16.24 -11.46
N GLY A 172 32.54 -16.80 -12.59
CA GLY A 172 33.39 -17.67 -13.40
C GLY A 172 34.42 -16.94 -14.29
N ARG A 173 34.59 -15.63 -14.12
CA ARG A 173 35.53 -14.82 -14.93
C ARG A 173 36.82 -14.40 -14.22
N ASN A 174 37.07 -14.84 -13.00
CA ASN A 174 38.25 -14.42 -12.23
C ASN A 174 39.21 -15.58 -11.84
N ASP A 175 39.26 -16.65 -12.61
CA ASP A 175 40.34 -17.64 -12.46
C ASP A 175 41.01 -17.85 -13.84
N ASN A 176 41.84 -16.87 -14.25
CA ASN A 176 42.99 -17.06 -15.15
C ASN A 176 43.97 -15.92 -14.98
#